data_3fba038146153a25aaa0a16a91fb20da
#
_entry.id   3fba038146153a25aaa0a16a91fb20da
#
_cell.length_a   1.000
_cell.length_b   1.000
_cell.length_c   1.000
_cell.angle_alpha   90.00
_cell.angle_beta   90.00
_cell.angle_gamma   90.00
#
_symmetry.space_group_name_H-M   'P 1'
#
loop_
_entity.id
_entity.type
_entity.pdbx_description
1 polymer ?
#
loop_
_entity_poly.entity_id
_entity_poly.type
_entity_poly.pdbx_seq_one_letter_code
_entity_poly.pdbx_strand_id
1 'polypeptide(L)'
;DDLYNKYTECVKQHNNNNIKNPFPNAGFDLFFPEKTVITSSKSQFVSMNIKCEMRTYDKNSQLWKSTSYYMYPRSSISKTPLMLANSVGVIDSGYRGDIIGAFRNISGGDEPFVVEQYTRLLQICAPDLRPIMVQLVDADFFEKTDRGEGGFGSTGLGIEFLECNNN
;
A
#
# COMPACT_ATOMS: atom_id res chain seq x y z
N ASP A 1 -0.31 8.62 19.96
CA ASP A 1 0.54 7.90 19.01
C ASP A 1 1.00 8.86 17.92
N ASP A 2 2.34 9.04 17.78
CA ASP A 2 2.92 10.03 16.85
C ASP A 2 2.58 9.72 15.38
N LEU A 3 2.48 8.44 15.02
CA LEU A 3 2.09 8.02 13.67
C LEU A 3 0.63 8.41 13.36
N TYR A 4 -0.28 8.22 14.32
CA TYR A 4 -1.68 8.63 14.18
C TYR A 4 -1.81 10.14 13.98
N ASN A 5 -1.10 10.93 14.78
CA ASN A 5 -1.08 12.39 14.64
C ASN A 5 -0.54 12.82 13.28
N LYS A 6 0.52 12.13 12.80
CA LYS A 6 1.10 12.36 11.49
C LYS A 6 0.10 12.10 10.36
N TYR A 7 -0.63 10.98 10.43
CA TYR A 7 -1.68 10.69 9.46
C TYR A 7 -2.86 11.66 9.56
N THR A 8 -3.23 12.11 10.76
CA THR A 8 -4.31 13.09 10.94
C THR A 8 -4.04 14.39 10.18
N GLU A 9 -2.83 14.93 10.29
CA GLU A 9 -2.41 16.13 9.56
C GLU A 9 -2.35 15.88 8.05
N CYS A 10 -1.76 14.73 7.65
CA CYS A 10 -1.62 14.38 6.25
C CYS A 10 -2.98 14.20 5.55
N VAL A 11 -3.93 13.51 6.18
CA VAL A 11 -5.29 13.31 5.67
C VAL A 11 -6.00 14.66 5.47
N LYS A 12 -5.92 15.54 6.46
CA LYS A 12 -6.52 16.88 6.35
C LYS A 12 -5.95 17.68 5.18
N GLN A 13 -4.62 17.67 5.00
CA GLN A 13 -3.95 18.37 3.91
C GLN A 13 -4.29 17.76 2.56
N HIS A 14 -4.27 16.42 2.45
CA HIS A 14 -4.59 15.68 1.24
C HIS A 14 -6.03 15.95 0.77
N ASN A 15 -7.00 15.83 1.65
CA ASN A 15 -8.40 16.05 1.32
C ASN A 15 -8.66 17.51 0.92
N ASN A 16 -8.10 18.47 1.64
CA ASN A 16 -8.21 19.88 1.28
C ASN A 16 -7.60 20.19 -0.09
N ASN A 17 -6.45 19.58 -0.41
CA ASN A 17 -5.83 19.73 -1.72
C ASN A 17 -6.72 19.12 -2.80
N ASN A 18 -7.25 17.92 -2.60
CA ASN A 18 -8.09 17.24 -3.60
C ASN A 18 -9.41 18.00 -3.89
N ILE A 19 -9.94 18.72 -2.90
CA ILE A 19 -11.15 19.55 -3.08
C ILE A 19 -10.83 20.85 -3.83
N LYS A 20 -9.69 21.49 -3.54
CA LYS A 20 -9.40 22.84 -4.00
C LYS A 20 -8.56 22.91 -5.27
N ASN A 21 -7.76 21.86 -5.53
CA ASN A 21 -6.84 21.83 -6.66
C ASN A 21 -7.55 21.26 -7.90
N PRO A 22 -7.58 21.97 -9.04
CA PRO A 22 -8.13 21.42 -10.27
C PRO A 22 -7.31 20.25 -10.85
N PHE A 23 -6.08 20.04 -10.35
CA PHE A 23 -5.19 18.93 -10.72
C PHE A 23 -4.74 18.15 -9.48
N PRO A 24 -5.65 17.46 -8.79
CA PRO A 24 -5.34 16.75 -7.55
C PRO A 24 -4.41 15.57 -7.76
N ASN A 25 -3.71 15.17 -6.70
CA ASN A 25 -2.85 13.99 -6.74
C ASN A 25 -3.68 12.71 -6.79
N ALA A 26 -3.21 11.70 -7.53
CA ALA A 26 -3.86 10.40 -7.60
C ALA A 26 -3.64 9.54 -6.34
N GLY A 27 -2.45 9.66 -5.71
CA GLY A 27 -2.04 8.79 -4.62
C GLY A 27 -2.08 9.46 -3.24
N PHE A 28 -2.27 8.62 -2.21
CA PHE A 28 -2.10 8.98 -0.81
C PHE A 28 -0.82 8.33 -0.28
N ASP A 29 0.07 9.16 0.28
CA ASP A 29 1.39 8.75 0.74
C ASP A 29 1.33 7.93 2.03
N LEU A 30 2.18 6.90 2.10
CA LEU A 30 2.38 6.08 3.30
C LEU A 30 3.70 6.45 3.97
N PHE A 31 3.69 6.49 5.30
CA PHE A 31 4.86 6.79 6.11
C PHE A 31 5.52 5.52 6.63
N PHE A 32 6.86 5.46 6.60
CA PHE A 32 7.58 4.49 7.40
C PHE A 32 7.31 4.78 8.89
N PRO A 33 6.80 3.79 9.66
CA PRO A 33 6.37 4.05 11.04
C PRO A 33 7.55 4.28 11.97
N GLU A 34 8.72 3.75 11.62
CA GLU A 34 9.96 3.83 12.39
C GLU A 34 11.18 3.85 11.48
N LYS A 35 12.33 4.19 12.05
CA LYS A 35 13.61 4.09 11.36
C LYS A 35 13.87 2.62 11.01
N THR A 36 14.05 2.34 9.73
CA THR A 36 14.16 0.98 9.19
C THR A 36 15.47 0.81 8.42
N VAL A 37 16.15 -0.31 8.62
CA VAL A 37 17.38 -0.66 7.90
C VAL A 37 17.09 -1.75 6.89
N ILE A 38 17.31 -1.48 5.61
CA ILE A 38 17.13 -2.44 4.50
C ILE A 38 18.52 -2.92 4.07
N THR A 39 18.83 -4.17 4.36
CA THR A 39 20.19 -4.73 4.27
C THR A 39 20.44 -5.61 3.07
N SER A 40 19.42 -6.11 2.38
CA SER A 40 19.59 -7.27 1.50
C SER A 40 18.95 -7.08 0.14
N SER A 41 19.54 -7.71 -0.89
CA SER A 41 18.89 -7.94 -2.20
C SER A 41 17.72 -8.93 -2.13
N LYS A 42 17.61 -9.71 -1.04
CA LYS A 42 16.41 -10.49 -0.76
C LYS A 42 15.28 -9.58 -0.29
N SER A 43 14.04 -9.99 -0.50
CA SER A 43 12.88 -9.20 -0.08
C SER A 43 12.82 -9.11 1.44
N GLN A 44 12.80 -7.88 1.96
CA GLN A 44 12.54 -7.55 3.35
C GLN A 44 11.14 -6.94 3.44
N PHE A 45 10.29 -7.53 4.27
CA PHE A 45 8.90 -7.11 4.45
C PHE A 45 8.83 -6.08 5.58
N VAL A 46 8.30 -4.92 5.27
CA VAL A 46 8.17 -3.80 6.22
C VAL A 46 6.71 -3.42 6.33
N SER A 47 6.13 -3.60 7.53
CA SER A 47 4.78 -3.13 7.83
C SER A 47 4.77 -1.60 7.90
N MET A 48 3.74 -0.99 7.30
CA MET A 48 3.46 0.44 7.47
C MET A 48 2.63 0.73 8.73
N ASN A 49 2.33 -0.32 9.53
CA ASN A 49 1.52 -0.26 10.76
C ASN A 49 0.17 0.44 10.57
N ILE A 50 -0.41 0.27 9.39
CA ILE A 50 -1.76 0.73 9.05
C ILE A 50 -2.52 -0.35 8.30
N LYS A 51 -3.83 -0.37 8.49
CA LYS A 51 -4.80 -1.14 7.71
C LYS A 51 -5.59 -0.18 6.84
N CYS A 52 -5.91 -0.60 5.63
CA CYS A 52 -6.65 0.22 4.67
C CYS A 52 -7.78 -0.57 4.02
N GLU A 53 -8.87 0.11 3.75
CA GLU A 53 -9.93 -0.35 2.87
C GLU A 53 -10.23 0.76 1.87
N MET A 54 -10.38 0.41 0.60
CA MET A 54 -10.86 1.35 -0.40
C MET A 54 -12.31 1.05 -0.73
N ARG A 55 -13.12 2.10 -0.81
CA ARG A 55 -14.54 2.01 -1.15
C ARG A 55 -14.86 2.87 -2.37
N THR A 56 -15.74 2.37 -3.20
CA THR A 56 -16.32 3.12 -4.32
C THR A 56 -17.83 3.18 -4.17
N TYR A 57 -18.41 4.33 -4.55
CA TYR A 57 -19.87 4.49 -4.55
C TYR A 57 -20.45 3.94 -5.84
N ASP A 58 -21.28 2.92 -5.71
CA ASP A 58 -22.02 2.34 -6.83
C ASP A 58 -23.34 3.09 -7.02
N LYS A 59 -23.45 3.84 -8.12
CA LYS A 59 -24.62 4.66 -8.43
C LYS A 59 -25.89 3.84 -8.67
N ASN A 60 -25.75 2.59 -9.12
CA ASN A 60 -26.91 1.75 -9.42
C ASN A 60 -27.57 1.21 -8.14
N SER A 61 -26.73 0.70 -7.22
CA SER A 61 -27.21 0.19 -5.93
C SER A 61 -27.32 1.26 -4.84
N GLN A 62 -26.78 2.45 -5.07
CA GLN A 62 -26.67 3.56 -4.12
C GLN A 62 -25.90 3.18 -2.83
N LEU A 63 -24.97 2.26 -2.93
CA LEU A 63 -24.18 1.74 -1.81
C LEU A 63 -22.69 1.97 -2.03
N TRP A 64 -21.97 2.13 -0.91
CA TRP A 64 -20.52 2.04 -0.88
C TRP A 64 -20.10 0.58 -0.89
N LYS A 65 -19.22 0.21 -1.81
CA LYS A 65 -18.67 -1.15 -1.95
C LYS A 65 -17.15 -1.12 -1.82
N SER A 66 -16.59 -2.11 -1.12
CA SER A 66 -15.16 -2.32 -1.09
C SER A 66 -14.65 -2.61 -2.50
N THR A 67 -13.50 -2.06 -2.85
CA THR A 67 -12.82 -2.28 -4.13
C THR A 67 -11.36 -2.57 -3.88
N SER A 68 -10.76 -3.38 -4.77
CA SER A 68 -9.31 -3.58 -4.80
C SER A 68 -8.60 -2.30 -5.22
N TYR A 69 -7.33 -2.15 -4.84
CA TYR A 69 -6.54 -0.96 -5.12
C TYR A 69 -5.05 -1.31 -5.24
N TYR A 70 -4.25 -0.32 -5.61
CA TYR A 70 -2.82 -0.51 -5.79
C TYR A 70 -1.99 0.22 -4.74
N MET A 71 -0.90 -0.41 -4.34
CA MET A 71 0.20 0.23 -3.64
C MET A 71 1.37 0.39 -4.60
N TYR A 72 1.69 1.64 -4.94
CA TYR A 72 2.78 2.01 -5.82
C TYR A 72 4.00 2.54 -5.05
N PRO A 73 5.20 2.35 -5.58
CA PRO A 73 6.32 3.17 -5.16
C PRO A 73 6.04 4.64 -5.54
N ARG A 74 6.50 5.57 -4.69
CA ARG A 74 6.57 6.99 -5.06
C ARG A 74 7.79 7.25 -5.93
N SER A 75 7.74 8.30 -6.74
CA SER A 75 8.88 8.71 -7.57
C SER A 75 10.17 8.95 -6.76
N SER A 76 10.05 9.34 -5.49
CA SER A 76 11.19 9.53 -4.58
C SER A 76 11.98 8.26 -4.29
N ILE A 77 11.40 7.07 -4.47
CA ILE A 77 12.14 5.80 -4.31
C ILE A 77 13.32 5.70 -5.29
N SER A 78 13.20 6.34 -6.47
CA SER A 78 14.26 6.37 -7.49
C SER A 78 15.55 7.08 -7.04
N LYS A 79 15.48 7.84 -5.96
CA LYS A 79 16.65 8.51 -5.33
C LYS A 79 17.33 7.64 -4.27
N THR A 80 16.90 6.41 -4.11
CA THR A 80 17.40 5.43 -3.13
C THR A 80 17.83 4.17 -3.87
N PRO A 81 18.63 3.30 -3.27
CA PRO A 81 18.93 1.99 -3.84
C PRO A 81 17.80 0.98 -3.61
N LEU A 82 16.61 1.41 -3.24
CA LEU A 82 15.49 0.53 -2.93
C LEU A 82 14.56 0.35 -4.12
N MET A 83 13.96 -0.84 -4.19
CA MET A 83 12.84 -1.14 -5.07
C MET A 83 11.82 -2.03 -4.36
N LEU A 84 10.56 -2.01 -4.84
CA LEU A 84 9.58 -3.03 -4.46
C LEU A 84 9.87 -4.33 -5.22
N ALA A 85 9.97 -5.43 -4.48
CA ALA A 85 10.24 -6.75 -5.05
C ALA A 85 9.13 -7.23 -6.00
N ASN A 86 7.90 -6.80 -5.77
CA ASN A 86 6.73 -7.10 -6.60
C ASN A 86 6.35 -5.95 -7.56
N SER A 87 7.20 -4.92 -7.69
CA SER A 87 6.98 -3.72 -8.51
C SER A 87 5.76 -2.89 -8.11
N VAL A 88 4.59 -3.52 -8.00
CA VAL A 88 3.31 -2.94 -7.60
C VAL A 88 2.61 -3.91 -6.66
N GLY A 89 2.12 -3.43 -5.53
CA GLY A 89 1.27 -4.19 -4.62
C GLY A 89 -0.18 -4.15 -5.09
N VAL A 90 -0.78 -5.30 -5.30
CA VAL A 90 -2.23 -5.42 -5.52
C VAL A 90 -2.87 -5.74 -4.17
N ILE A 91 -3.78 -4.90 -3.71
CA ILE A 91 -4.48 -5.06 -2.46
C ILE A 91 -5.92 -5.46 -2.77
N ASP A 92 -6.29 -6.67 -2.40
CA ASP A 92 -7.64 -7.20 -2.62
C ASP A 92 -8.67 -6.46 -1.76
N SER A 93 -9.88 -6.32 -2.27
CA SER A 93 -10.99 -5.63 -1.58
C SER A 93 -11.33 -6.21 -0.21
N GLY A 94 -11.07 -7.51 0.00
CA GLY A 94 -11.28 -8.22 1.26
C GLY A 94 -10.06 -8.26 2.20
N TYR A 95 -8.91 -7.72 1.80
CA TYR A 95 -7.72 -7.72 2.65
C TYR A 95 -7.88 -6.80 3.86
N ARG A 96 -7.55 -7.30 5.05
CA ARG A 96 -7.70 -6.60 6.34
C ARG A 96 -6.43 -6.61 7.19
N GLY A 97 -5.31 -7.05 6.61
CA GLY A 97 -4.00 -7.00 7.26
C GLY A 97 -3.34 -5.63 7.13
N ASP A 98 -2.18 -5.51 7.74
CA ASP A 98 -1.33 -4.34 7.60
C ASP A 98 -0.88 -4.16 6.15
N ILE A 99 -0.77 -2.92 5.71
CA ILE A 99 -0.10 -2.61 4.45
C ILE A 99 1.41 -2.86 4.61
N ILE A 100 1.95 -3.73 3.77
CA ILE A 100 3.34 -4.20 3.85
C ILE A 100 4.06 -3.90 2.53
N GLY A 101 5.21 -3.23 2.61
CA GLY A 101 6.12 -3.05 1.49
C GLY A 101 7.17 -4.18 1.48
N ALA A 102 7.33 -4.86 0.35
CA ALA A 102 8.39 -5.84 0.13
C ALA A 102 9.58 -5.15 -0.57
N PHE A 103 10.59 -4.76 0.18
CA PHE A 103 11.72 -4.00 -0.34
C PHE A 103 12.93 -4.88 -0.64
N ARG A 104 13.67 -4.50 -1.67
CA ARG A 104 15.04 -4.96 -1.95
C ARG A 104 15.96 -3.77 -2.01
N ASN A 105 17.18 -3.95 -1.48
CA ASN A 105 18.29 -3.02 -1.69
C ASN A 105 19.12 -3.53 -2.87
N ILE A 106 19.18 -2.75 -3.95
CA ILE A 106 19.84 -3.11 -5.22
C ILE A 106 21.17 -2.34 -5.41
N SER A 107 21.78 -1.85 -4.34
CA SER A 107 23.06 -1.11 -4.41
C SER A 107 24.24 -1.92 -4.95
N GLY A 108 24.08 -3.24 -5.12
CA GLY A 108 25.13 -4.13 -5.62
C GLY A 108 26.18 -4.53 -4.58
N GLY A 109 26.01 -4.13 -3.32
CA GLY A 109 26.86 -4.47 -2.19
C GLY A 109 26.05 -4.86 -0.96
N ASP A 110 26.74 -5.23 0.12
CA ASP A 110 26.12 -5.56 1.40
C ASP A 110 25.85 -4.32 2.27
N GLU A 111 26.01 -3.12 1.71
CA GLU A 111 25.80 -1.89 2.47
C GLU A 111 24.30 -1.68 2.76
N PRO A 112 23.95 -1.53 4.05
CA PRO A 112 22.57 -1.28 4.42
C PRO A 112 22.13 0.13 4.01
N PHE A 113 20.89 0.25 3.60
CA PHE A 113 20.25 1.56 3.39
C PHE A 113 19.29 1.86 4.54
N VAL A 114 19.48 3.02 5.16
CA VAL A 114 18.65 3.48 6.28
C VAL A 114 17.53 4.34 5.77
N VAL A 115 16.30 3.93 6.06
CA VAL A 115 15.08 4.72 5.83
C VAL A 115 14.70 5.37 7.16
N GLU A 116 14.72 6.68 7.23
CA GLU A 116 14.33 7.41 8.43
C GLU A 116 12.81 7.35 8.67
N GLN A 117 12.41 7.44 9.93
CA GLN A 117 11.00 7.49 10.31
C GLN A 117 10.26 8.59 9.53
N TYR A 118 9.01 8.31 9.17
CA TYR A 118 8.12 9.19 8.38
C TYR A 118 8.59 9.47 6.95
N THR A 119 9.64 8.80 6.47
CA THR A 119 9.95 8.81 5.04
C THR A 119 8.80 8.23 4.24
N ARG A 120 8.53 8.79 3.07
CA ARG A 120 7.42 8.39 2.18
C ARG A 120 7.98 7.81 0.89
N LEU A 121 8.01 6.49 0.77
CA LEU A 121 8.46 5.77 -0.42
C LEU A 121 7.34 5.03 -1.14
N LEU A 122 6.17 4.91 -0.49
CA LEU A 122 5.00 4.22 -1.00
C LEU A 122 3.78 5.15 -1.01
N GLN A 123 2.81 4.82 -1.87
CA GLN A 123 1.52 5.49 -1.96
C GLN A 123 0.44 4.48 -2.36
N ILE A 124 -0.80 4.70 -1.91
CA ILE A 124 -1.97 3.95 -2.37
C ILE A 124 -2.77 4.77 -3.36
N CYS A 125 -3.27 4.10 -4.41
CA CYS A 125 -4.02 4.73 -5.48
C CYS A 125 -5.26 3.91 -5.83
N ALA A 126 -6.32 4.60 -6.27
CA ALA A 126 -7.48 3.95 -6.85
C ALA A 126 -7.10 3.18 -8.14
N PRO A 127 -7.87 2.15 -8.53
CA PRO A 127 -7.58 1.33 -9.71
C PRO A 127 -7.45 2.13 -11.01
N ASP A 128 -8.18 3.23 -11.13
CA ASP A 128 -8.21 4.11 -12.30
C ASP A 128 -7.46 5.44 -12.07
N LEU A 129 -6.67 5.52 -11.01
CA LEU A 129 -5.88 6.68 -10.62
C LEU A 129 -6.69 7.97 -10.36
N ARG A 130 -8.00 7.86 -10.20
CA ARG A 130 -8.81 9.00 -9.75
C ARG A 130 -8.39 9.46 -8.35
N PRO A 131 -8.51 10.73 -8.04
CA PRO A 131 -8.24 11.23 -6.70
C PRO A 131 -9.11 10.52 -5.66
N ILE A 132 -8.52 10.22 -4.52
CA ILE A 132 -9.21 9.54 -3.41
C ILE A 132 -9.37 10.49 -2.23
N MET A 133 -10.48 10.40 -1.54
CA MET A 133 -10.68 11.03 -0.23
C MET A 133 -10.29 10.01 0.84
N VAL A 134 -9.66 10.45 1.88
CA VAL A 134 -9.15 9.58 2.96
C VAL A 134 -9.85 9.93 4.26
N GLN A 135 -10.20 8.91 5.02
CA GLN A 135 -10.78 9.04 6.35
C GLN A 135 -10.04 8.13 7.32
N LEU A 136 -9.63 8.66 8.47
CA LEU A 136 -9.15 7.84 9.58
C LEU A 136 -10.37 7.26 10.30
N VAL A 137 -10.29 5.99 10.60
CA VAL A 137 -11.34 5.23 11.27
C VAL A 137 -10.72 4.36 12.36
N ASP A 138 -11.52 3.98 13.35
CA ASP A 138 -11.11 3.03 14.37
C ASP A 138 -10.99 1.61 13.79
N ALA A 139 -10.22 0.76 14.45
CA ALA A 139 -9.99 -0.62 13.99
C ALA A 139 -11.29 -1.43 13.85
N ASP A 140 -12.29 -1.13 14.65
CA ASP A 140 -13.60 -1.80 14.67
C ASP A 140 -14.46 -1.49 13.42
N PHE A 141 -14.05 -0.49 12.64
CA PHE A 141 -14.74 -0.12 11.40
C PHE A 141 -14.66 -1.20 10.33
N PHE A 142 -13.61 -2.02 10.34
CA PHE A 142 -13.37 -3.01 9.31
C PHE A 142 -14.22 -4.26 9.54
N GLU A 143 -15.08 -4.57 8.59
CA GLU A 143 -15.82 -5.84 8.58
C GLU A 143 -14.87 -7.02 8.39
N LYS A 144 -15.17 -8.14 9.06
CA LYS A 144 -14.45 -9.40 8.84
C LYS A 144 -14.73 -9.92 7.44
N THR A 145 -13.71 -10.43 6.78
CA THR A 145 -13.79 -11.01 5.43
C THR A 145 -13.14 -12.38 5.41
N ASP A 146 -13.48 -13.21 4.43
CA ASP A 146 -12.86 -14.53 4.23
C ASP A 146 -11.36 -14.41 3.92
N ARG A 147 -10.94 -13.33 3.24
CA ARG A 147 -9.52 -13.04 2.98
C ARG A 147 -8.75 -12.71 4.26
N GLY A 148 -9.37 -11.96 5.17
CA GLY A 148 -8.77 -11.57 6.45
C GLY A 148 -7.41 -10.87 6.29
N GLU A 149 -6.43 -11.27 7.11
CA GLU A 149 -5.07 -10.71 7.13
C GLU A 149 -4.07 -11.49 6.24
N GLY A 150 -4.52 -12.51 5.48
CA GLY A 150 -3.67 -13.32 4.64
C GLY A 150 -3.06 -12.55 3.46
N GLY A 151 -1.73 -12.44 3.41
CA GLY A 151 -0.97 -11.74 2.37
C GLY A 151 0.26 -12.53 1.92
N PHE A 152 1.00 -12.03 0.92
CA PHE A 152 2.29 -12.52 0.42
C PHE A 152 2.38 -14.06 0.23
N GLY A 153 1.39 -14.64 -0.44
CA GLY A 153 1.38 -16.08 -0.75
C GLY A 153 0.73 -16.96 0.33
N SER A 154 -0.05 -16.40 1.25
CA SER A 154 -0.85 -17.18 2.21
C SER A 154 -1.82 -18.17 1.55
N THR A 155 -2.15 -17.95 0.26
CA THR A 155 -2.94 -18.87 -0.59
C THR A 155 -2.09 -19.92 -1.29
N GLY A 156 -0.81 -20.02 -0.94
CA GLY A 156 0.17 -20.90 -1.58
C GLY A 156 0.76 -20.29 -2.87
N LEU A 157 1.80 -20.93 -3.41
CA LEU A 157 2.39 -20.51 -4.70
C LEU A 157 1.48 -20.82 -5.90
N GLY A 158 0.40 -21.56 -5.70
CA GLY A 158 -0.73 -21.75 -6.62
C GLY A 158 -0.39 -22.14 -8.07
N ILE A 159 0.83 -22.59 -8.32
CA ILE A 159 1.25 -22.99 -9.65
C ILE A 159 1.03 -24.50 -9.76
N GLU A 160 -0.20 -24.89 -10.05
CA GLU A 160 -0.42 -26.14 -10.78
C GLU A 160 -0.09 -25.82 -12.23
N PHE A 161 1.05 -26.27 -12.72
CA PHE A 161 1.31 -26.31 -14.14
C PHE A 161 0.31 -27.32 -14.71
N LEU A 162 -0.74 -26.82 -15.37
CA LEU A 162 -1.53 -27.64 -16.25
C LEU A 162 -0.57 -28.07 -17.36
N GLU A 163 -0.10 -29.33 -17.34
CA GLU A 163 0.55 -29.95 -18.49
C GLU A 163 -0.43 -29.85 -19.64
N CYS A 164 -0.12 -29.01 -20.63
CA CYS A 164 -0.81 -29.04 -21.90
C CYS A 164 -0.44 -30.37 -22.56
N ASN A 165 -1.28 -31.39 -22.36
CA ASN A 165 -1.21 -32.60 -23.17
C ASN A 165 -1.52 -32.20 -24.61
N ASN A 166 -0.45 -32.01 -25.37
CA ASN A 166 -0.55 -31.95 -26.83
C ASN A 166 -0.86 -33.36 -27.34
N ASN A 167 -2.12 -33.66 -27.62
CA ASN A 167 -2.53 -34.74 -28.53
C ASN A 167 -2.71 -34.18 -29.92
#